data_4bd7c8e1908a8c7526791399700d3a27
#
_entry.id   4bd7c8e1908a8c7526791399700d3a27
#
_cell.length_a   1.000
_cell.length_b   1.000
_cell.length_c   1.000
_cell.angle_alpha   90.00
_cell.angle_beta   90.00
_cell.angle_gamma   90.00
#
_symmetry.space_group_name_H-M   'P 1'
#
loop_
_entity.id
_entity.type
_entity.pdbx_description
1 polymer ?
#
loop_
_entity_poly.entity_id
_entity_poly.type
_entity_poly.pdbx_seq_one_letter_code
_entity_poly.pdbx_strand_id
1 'polypeptide(L)'
;MEIVSITTGALKDVTGSDAAVIGTADHAVGIICFAAGTMIEGGCGASRPVEQLRPGDVIRTADHGLQPLRWRGHCHLGAARLRRCPHLAPIRIAPGALGEGRPNRPLLVSPQHRLLMRSRIAGRMFGVEEVLVAARRLLPLPGISQVSDMVEVDYFHLLFDRHEVIFANGAPAESLFTGPAALKALEPAAHAEVLALFPALATLGQPPPPGRPIVEGKRSRSLIARHLKNRKPPLRRPPG
;
A
#
# COMPACT_ATOMS: atom_id res chain seq x y z
N MET A 1 33.35 20.80 23.98
CA MET A 1 32.78 20.61 22.65
C MET A 1 33.05 19.15 22.26
N GLU A 2 32.15 18.25 22.68
CA GLU A 2 32.29 16.81 22.45
C GLU A 2 31.54 16.43 21.19
N ILE A 3 32.25 15.83 20.26
CA ILE A 3 31.70 15.28 19.03
C ILE A 3 31.21 13.86 19.37
N VAL A 4 29.91 13.67 19.48
CA VAL A 4 29.32 12.33 19.58
C VAL A 4 29.29 11.71 18.18
N SER A 5 30.21 10.79 17.93
CA SER A 5 30.23 9.93 16.76
C SER A 5 29.06 8.94 16.85
N ILE A 6 28.05 9.07 16.01
CA ILE A 6 27.00 8.07 15.87
C ILE A 6 27.49 7.04 14.86
N THR A 7 27.92 5.89 15.37
CA THR A 7 28.25 4.73 14.54
C THR A 7 26.93 4.11 14.05
N THR A 8 26.68 4.20 12.76
CA THR A 8 25.60 3.46 12.10
C THR A 8 25.96 1.99 12.06
N GLY A 9 25.55 1.22 13.06
CA GLY A 9 25.60 -0.22 13.04
C GLY A 9 24.44 -0.75 12.21
N ALA A 10 24.72 -1.46 11.14
CA ALA A 10 23.74 -2.26 10.43
C ALA A 10 23.24 -3.35 11.40
N LEU A 11 22.02 -3.20 11.90
CA LEU A 11 21.33 -4.25 12.61
C LEU A 11 20.94 -5.33 11.59
N LYS A 12 21.73 -6.41 11.54
CA LYS A 12 21.30 -7.66 10.90
C LYS A 12 20.14 -8.21 11.71
N ASP A 13 19.00 -8.34 11.06
CA ASP A 13 17.89 -9.12 11.58
C ASP A 13 18.35 -10.56 11.80
N VAL A 14 17.96 -11.16 12.94
CA VAL A 14 18.30 -12.53 13.35
C VAL A 14 17.74 -13.59 12.39
N THR A 15 16.93 -13.22 11.42
CA THR A 15 16.30 -14.12 10.42
C THR A 15 17.01 -14.12 9.06
N GLY A 16 18.01 -13.26 8.86
CA GLY A 16 18.78 -13.22 7.62
C GLY A 16 17.99 -12.79 6.38
N SER A 17 16.89 -12.04 6.54
CA SER A 17 16.13 -11.52 5.41
C SER A 17 16.74 -10.21 4.89
N ASP A 18 16.97 -10.13 3.58
CA ASP A 18 17.47 -8.92 2.88
C ASP A 18 16.39 -7.84 2.72
N ALA A 19 15.52 -7.69 3.72
CA ALA A 19 14.50 -6.65 3.72
C ALA A 19 15.06 -5.38 4.35
N ALA A 20 15.00 -4.26 3.62
CA ALA A 20 15.34 -2.96 4.19
C ALA A 20 14.38 -2.63 5.33
N VAL A 21 14.90 -2.39 6.53
CA VAL A 21 14.11 -1.94 7.68
C VAL A 21 13.84 -0.45 7.49
N ILE A 22 12.57 -0.10 7.33
CA ILE A 22 12.14 1.30 7.31
C ILE A 22 11.95 1.75 8.75
N GLY A 23 12.86 2.52 9.26
CA GLY A 23 12.94 2.84 10.67
C GLY A 23 11.98 3.93 11.19
N THR A 24 12.31 4.46 12.35
CA THR A 24 11.42 5.14 13.29
C THR A 24 11.18 6.62 13.08
N ALA A 25 11.50 7.18 11.91
CA ALA A 25 11.37 8.62 11.66
C ALA A 25 9.91 9.11 11.73
N ASP A 26 9.70 10.32 12.24
CA ASP A 26 8.37 10.94 12.40
C ASP A 26 7.61 11.20 11.07
N HIS A 27 8.19 10.82 9.95
CA HIS A 27 7.70 11.06 8.60
C HIS A 27 6.84 9.92 8.01
N ALA A 28 6.40 8.94 8.81
CA ALA A 28 5.50 7.86 8.37
C ALA A 28 4.10 8.35 7.90
N VAL A 29 3.95 9.65 7.65
CA VAL A 29 2.75 10.27 7.09
C VAL A 29 2.78 10.08 5.59
N GLY A 30 2.26 8.95 5.11
CA GLY A 30 2.07 8.76 3.67
C GLY A 30 2.52 7.40 3.12
N ILE A 31 3.01 6.52 3.96
CA ILE A 31 3.56 5.23 3.52
C ILE A 31 2.43 4.27 3.09
N ILE A 32 2.61 3.64 1.92
CA ILE A 32 1.68 2.70 1.30
C ILE A 32 2.13 1.28 1.67
N CYS A 33 1.42 0.62 2.61
CA CYS A 33 1.86 -0.67 3.16
C CYS A 33 0.73 -1.68 3.27
N PHE A 34 1.08 -2.95 3.11
CA PHE A 34 0.30 -4.10 3.58
C PHE A 34 0.75 -4.50 4.98
N ALA A 35 -0.17 -4.89 5.85
CA ALA A 35 0.20 -5.50 7.13
C ALA A 35 0.64 -6.97 6.92
N ALA A 36 1.48 -7.48 7.85
CA ALA A 36 1.86 -8.88 7.90
C ALA A 36 0.64 -9.82 7.79
N GLY A 37 0.83 -11.00 7.21
CA GLY A 37 -0.24 -11.97 6.95
C GLY A 37 -1.11 -11.66 5.72
N THR A 38 -0.89 -10.54 5.04
CA THR A 38 -1.58 -10.24 3.78
C THR A 38 -1.11 -11.20 2.69
N MET A 39 -2.06 -11.94 2.09
CA MET A 39 -1.76 -12.88 1.01
C MET A 39 -1.73 -12.15 -0.32
N ILE A 40 -0.59 -12.18 -0.99
CA ILE A 40 -0.37 -11.58 -2.31
C ILE A 40 -0.43 -12.68 -3.38
N GLU A 41 -1.24 -12.46 -4.42
CA GLU A 41 -1.37 -13.41 -5.52
C GLU A 41 -0.10 -13.42 -6.40
N GLY A 42 0.51 -14.60 -6.53
CA GLY A 42 1.67 -14.84 -7.38
C GLY A 42 1.31 -15.60 -8.66
N GLY A 43 2.33 -16.19 -9.27
CA GLY A 43 2.15 -17.07 -10.44
C GLY A 43 1.37 -18.34 -10.10
N CYS A 44 0.76 -18.95 -11.12
CA CYS A 44 0.00 -20.22 -11.02
C CYS A 44 -1.13 -20.20 -9.99
N GLY A 45 -1.70 -19.04 -9.66
CA GLY A 45 -2.78 -18.92 -8.69
C GLY A 45 -2.37 -19.11 -7.22
N ALA A 46 -1.08 -19.32 -6.95
CA ALA A 46 -0.56 -19.40 -5.60
C ALA A 46 -0.56 -18.01 -4.93
N SER A 47 -0.92 -17.97 -3.65
CA SER A 47 -0.78 -16.75 -2.84
C SER A 47 0.22 -16.99 -1.71
N ARG A 48 1.05 -16.00 -1.43
CA ARG A 48 2.06 -16.06 -0.36
C ARG A 48 1.89 -14.88 0.59
N PRO A 49 2.16 -15.05 1.89
CA PRO A 49 2.19 -13.93 2.84
C PRO A 49 3.21 -12.88 2.39
N VAL A 50 2.84 -11.61 2.52
CA VAL A 50 3.68 -10.47 2.09
C VAL A 50 5.06 -10.46 2.74
N GLU A 51 5.15 -10.88 4.00
CA GLU A 51 6.40 -11.01 4.74
C GLU A 51 7.35 -12.10 4.23
N GLN A 52 6.83 -13.05 3.45
CA GLN A 52 7.62 -14.14 2.86
C GLN A 52 8.07 -13.87 1.42
N LEU A 53 7.59 -12.78 0.83
CA LEU A 53 8.00 -12.39 -0.53
C LEU A 53 9.45 -11.90 -0.56
N ARG A 54 10.13 -12.18 -1.66
CA ARG A 54 11.51 -11.75 -1.90
C ARG A 54 11.64 -11.07 -3.26
N PRO A 55 12.60 -10.16 -3.45
CA PRO A 55 12.93 -9.68 -4.77
C PRO A 55 13.15 -10.85 -5.75
N GLY A 56 12.57 -10.74 -6.95
CA GLY A 56 12.53 -11.81 -7.95
C GLY A 56 11.28 -12.68 -7.93
N ASP A 57 10.52 -12.72 -6.82
CA ASP A 57 9.22 -13.42 -6.79
C ASP A 57 8.26 -12.81 -7.82
N VAL A 58 7.54 -13.68 -8.51
CA VAL A 58 6.65 -13.32 -9.61
C VAL A 58 5.22 -13.09 -9.07
N ILE A 59 4.73 -11.87 -9.19
CA ILE A 59 3.45 -11.41 -8.64
C ILE A 59 2.46 -11.12 -9.76
N ARG A 60 1.21 -11.51 -9.58
CA ARG A 60 0.12 -11.22 -10.51
C ARG A 60 -0.28 -9.76 -10.40
N THR A 61 -0.28 -9.06 -11.55
CA THR A 61 -0.76 -7.68 -11.69
C THR A 61 -2.05 -7.63 -12.51
N ALA A 62 -2.77 -6.52 -12.40
CA ALA A 62 -4.04 -6.35 -13.12
C ALA A 62 -3.84 -6.13 -14.62
N ASP A 63 -2.75 -5.47 -15.02
CA ASP A 63 -2.57 -4.96 -16.37
C ASP A 63 -1.42 -5.63 -17.15
N HIS A 64 -0.36 -6.06 -16.46
CA HIS A 64 0.86 -6.53 -17.10
C HIS A 64 1.15 -8.02 -16.81
N GLY A 65 0.11 -8.79 -16.43
CA GLY A 65 0.25 -10.21 -16.12
C GLY A 65 1.16 -10.45 -14.91
N LEU A 66 2.11 -11.35 -15.05
CA LEU A 66 3.06 -11.70 -14.00
C LEU A 66 4.28 -10.77 -14.07
N GLN A 67 4.57 -10.07 -12.96
CA GLN A 67 5.70 -9.13 -12.87
C GLN A 67 6.63 -9.50 -11.72
N PRO A 68 7.95 -9.39 -11.89
CA PRO A 68 8.91 -9.66 -10.83
C PRO A 68 8.88 -8.54 -9.79
N LEU A 69 8.81 -8.91 -8.52
CA LEU A 69 9.02 -8.00 -7.41
C LEU A 69 10.46 -7.49 -7.44
N ARG A 70 10.67 -6.17 -7.41
CA ARG A 70 12.01 -5.57 -7.45
C ARG A 70 12.57 -5.28 -6.07
N TRP A 71 11.67 -4.92 -5.15
CA TRP A 71 12.08 -4.61 -3.78
C TRP A 71 10.91 -4.82 -2.81
N ARG A 72 11.23 -5.23 -1.59
CA ARG A 72 10.30 -5.33 -0.47
C ARG A 72 10.84 -4.56 0.73
N GLY A 73 10.17 -3.48 1.10
CA GLY A 73 10.46 -2.76 2.34
C GLY A 73 9.67 -3.31 3.52
N HIS A 74 10.21 -3.09 4.73
CA HIS A 74 9.58 -3.45 5.99
C HIS A 74 9.67 -2.29 6.98
N CYS A 75 8.59 -2.08 7.75
CA CYS A 75 8.53 -1.10 8.82
C CYS A 75 7.76 -1.67 10.00
N HIS A 76 8.38 -1.70 11.17
CA HIS A 76 7.73 -2.08 12.43
C HIS A 76 7.24 -0.86 13.20
N LEU A 77 5.96 -0.86 13.57
CA LEU A 77 5.37 0.14 14.44
C LEU A 77 4.96 -0.52 15.77
N GLY A 78 5.75 -0.33 16.80
CA GLY A 78 5.47 -0.85 18.13
C GLY A 78 4.47 0.01 18.91
N ALA A 79 4.05 -0.48 20.08
CA ALA A 79 3.03 0.09 20.95
C ALA A 79 3.23 1.58 21.27
N ALA A 80 4.46 1.97 21.60
CA ALA A 80 4.77 3.36 21.95
C ALA A 80 4.51 4.30 20.76
N ARG A 81 4.81 3.85 19.53
CA ARG A 81 4.60 4.63 18.31
C ARG A 81 3.12 4.73 17.97
N LEU A 82 2.39 3.62 18.02
CA LEU A 82 0.94 3.60 17.74
C LEU A 82 0.15 4.43 18.75
N ARG A 83 0.54 4.42 20.04
CA ARG A 83 -0.09 5.30 21.04
C ARG A 83 0.15 6.79 20.77
N ARG A 84 1.36 7.18 20.35
CA ARG A 84 1.66 8.58 19.98
C ARG A 84 1.02 9.01 18.67
N CYS A 85 0.88 8.08 17.73
CA CYS A 85 0.39 8.33 16.38
C CYS A 85 -0.74 7.35 16.01
N PRO A 86 -1.93 7.42 16.65
CA PRO A 86 -3.04 6.48 16.41
C PRO A 86 -3.51 6.49 14.96
N HIS A 87 -3.30 7.60 14.24
CA HIS A 87 -3.63 7.72 12.82
C HIS A 87 -2.80 6.81 11.89
N LEU A 88 -1.75 6.16 12.40
CA LEU A 88 -0.94 5.17 11.68
C LEU A 88 -1.47 3.74 11.85
N ALA A 89 -2.43 3.52 12.77
CA ALA A 89 -3.05 2.22 12.96
C ALA A 89 -3.76 1.76 11.66
N PRO A 90 -3.69 0.45 11.34
CA PRO A 90 -4.18 -0.04 10.07
C PRO A 90 -5.69 0.13 9.89
N ILE A 91 -6.09 0.22 8.63
CA ILE A 91 -7.47 0.11 8.21
C ILE A 91 -7.76 -1.36 7.92
N ARG A 92 -8.75 -1.90 8.62
CA ARG A 92 -9.30 -3.24 8.41
C ARG A 92 -10.44 -3.18 7.43
N ILE A 93 -10.35 -3.98 6.39
CA ILE A 93 -11.39 -4.17 5.38
C ILE A 93 -11.91 -5.58 5.54
N ALA A 94 -13.17 -5.71 5.95
CA ALA A 94 -13.81 -7.00 6.16
C ALA A 94 -14.00 -7.75 4.83
N PRO A 95 -14.10 -9.10 4.87
CA PRO A 95 -14.41 -9.88 3.69
C PRO A 95 -15.68 -9.37 2.99
N GLY A 96 -15.61 -9.21 1.67
CA GLY A 96 -16.72 -8.72 0.86
C GLY A 96 -17.01 -7.21 0.94
N ALA A 97 -16.38 -6.45 1.83
CA ALA A 97 -16.70 -5.03 2.05
C ALA A 97 -16.49 -4.13 0.83
N LEU A 98 -15.62 -4.54 -0.10
CA LEU A 98 -15.42 -3.80 -1.36
C LEU A 98 -16.40 -4.21 -2.46
N GLY A 99 -17.16 -5.27 -2.28
CA GLY A 99 -18.00 -5.87 -3.31
C GLY A 99 -17.35 -7.05 -4.03
N GLU A 100 -18.11 -7.82 -4.80
CA GLU A 100 -17.66 -9.00 -5.55
C GLU A 100 -16.93 -10.06 -4.68
N GLY A 101 -17.33 -10.19 -3.40
CA GLY A 101 -16.67 -11.07 -2.43
C GLY A 101 -15.26 -10.65 -2.02
N ARG A 102 -14.86 -9.40 -2.29
CA ARG A 102 -13.50 -8.90 -2.04
C ARG A 102 -13.44 -7.91 -0.89
N PRO A 103 -12.36 -7.98 -0.09
CA PRO A 103 -11.37 -9.06 -0.04
C PRO A 103 -12.02 -10.39 0.34
N ASN A 104 -11.35 -11.52 0.08
CA ASN A 104 -11.86 -12.87 0.45
C ASN A 104 -11.56 -13.25 1.91
N ARG A 105 -10.71 -12.49 2.58
CA ARG A 105 -10.37 -12.53 4.01
C ARG A 105 -10.08 -11.13 4.52
N PRO A 106 -10.05 -10.87 5.85
CA PRO A 106 -9.75 -9.54 6.37
C PRO A 106 -8.45 -9.00 5.79
N LEU A 107 -8.48 -7.80 5.22
CA LEU A 107 -7.30 -7.13 4.67
C LEU A 107 -6.95 -5.93 5.57
N LEU A 108 -5.70 -5.89 6.05
CA LEU A 108 -5.17 -4.80 6.84
C LEU A 108 -4.13 -4.04 6.03
N VAL A 109 -4.32 -2.74 5.89
CA VAL A 109 -3.42 -1.87 5.14
C VAL A 109 -3.18 -0.56 5.91
N SER A 110 -2.10 0.11 5.61
CA SER A 110 -1.86 1.45 6.16
C SER A 110 -2.95 2.43 5.71
N PRO A 111 -3.25 3.49 6.47
CA PRO A 111 -4.33 4.43 6.16
C PRO A 111 -4.22 5.12 4.79
N GLN A 112 -3.01 5.29 4.30
CA GLN A 112 -2.74 5.93 2.99
C GLN A 112 -2.71 4.94 1.83
N HIS A 113 -2.65 3.63 2.10
CA HIS A 113 -2.65 2.61 1.07
C HIS A 113 -3.90 2.74 0.19
N ARG A 114 -3.71 2.76 -1.12
CA ARG A 114 -4.84 2.96 -2.03
C ARG A 114 -5.35 1.64 -2.56
N LEU A 115 -6.67 1.53 -2.55
CA LEU A 115 -7.39 0.39 -3.13
C LEU A 115 -8.03 0.83 -4.45
N LEU A 116 -8.07 -0.09 -5.39
CA LEU A 116 -8.78 0.14 -6.64
C LEU A 116 -10.29 0.18 -6.37
N MET A 117 -10.93 1.24 -6.80
CA MET A 117 -12.38 1.31 -6.96
C MET A 117 -12.72 1.22 -8.44
N ARG A 118 -13.67 0.35 -8.79
CA ARG A 118 -14.20 0.21 -10.16
C ARG A 118 -15.70 0.37 -10.15
N SER A 119 -16.21 1.49 -10.68
CA SER A 119 -17.65 1.76 -10.64
C SER A 119 -18.10 2.74 -11.72
N ARG A 120 -19.37 2.63 -12.13
CA ARG A 120 -20.00 3.64 -12.99
C ARG A 120 -20.08 5.02 -12.32
N ILE A 121 -20.01 5.08 -10.98
CA ILE A 121 -19.98 6.37 -10.24
C ILE A 121 -18.65 7.06 -10.52
N ALA A 122 -17.54 6.31 -10.46
CA ALA A 122 -16.22 6.82 -10.84
C ALA A 122 -16.22 7.28 -12.31
N GLY A 123 -16.75 6.45 -13.21
CA GLY A 123 -16.88 6.80 -14.65
C GLY A 123 -17.57 8.15 -14.88
N ARG A 124 -18.70 8.38 -14.20
CA ARG A 124 -19.44 9.65 -14.29
C ARG A 124 -18.74 10.85 -13.66
N MET A 125 -17.90 10.61 -12.64
CA MET A 125 -17.22 11.69 -11.90
C MET A 125 -15.86 12.07 -12.49
N PHE A 126 -15.19 11.10 -13.11
CA PHE A 126 -13.77 11.25 -13.48
C PHE A 126 -13.49 10.92 -14.96
N GLY A 127 -14.48 10.43 -15.69
CA GLY A 127 -14.30 9.97 -17.08
C GLY A 127 -13.68 8.56 -17.18
N VAL A 128 -13.31 7.94 -16.06
CA VAL A 128 -12.72 6.59 -15.99
C VAL A 128 -13.39 5.79 -14.88
N GLU A 129 -13.68 4.51 -15.14
CA GLU A 129 -14.35 3.67 -14.16
C GLU A 129 -13.43 3.20 -13.02
N GLU A 130 -12.11 3.21 -13.23
CA GLU A 130 -11.12 2.74 -12.29
C GLU A 130 -10.30 3.89 -11.72
N VAL A 131 -10.25 3.96 -10.40
CA VAL A 131 -9.50 4.98 -9.66
C VAL A 131 -8.90 4.38 -8.39
N LEU A 132 -7.79 4.95 -7.92
CA LEU A 132 -7.16 4.61 -6.65
C LEU A 132 -7.61 5.56 -5.55
N VAL A 133 -8.06 4.99 -4.41
CA VAL A 133 -8.57 5.75 -3.26
C VAL A 133 -7.94 5.24 -1.97
N ALA A 134 -7.38 6.13 -1.16
CA ALA A 134 -6.75 5.78 0.12
C ALA A 134 -7.74 5.09 1.09
N ALA A 135 -7.30 4.03 1.75
CA ALA A 135 -8.11 3.20 2.66
C ALA A 135 -8.82 4.02 3.74
N ARG A 136 -8.16 5.03 4.30
CA ARG A 136 -8.80 5.96 5.27
C ARG A 136 -10.03 6.69 4.72
N ARG A 137 -10.13 6.85 3.41
CA ARG A 137 -11.30 7.49 2.77
C ARG A 137 -12.49 6.54 2.67
N LEU A 138 -12.22 5.23 2.76
CA LEU A 138 -13.23 4.19 2.69
C LEU A 138 -13.92 3.93 4.04
N LEU A 139 -13.41 4.49 5.15
CA LEU A 139 -13.95 4.31 6.51
C LEU A 139 -15.48 4.50 6.63
N PRO A 140 -16.14 5.43 5.89
CA PRO A 140 -17.59 5.54 5.94
C PRO A 140 -18.34 4.34 5.36
N LEU A 141 -17.69 3.48 4.58
CA LEU A 141 -18.32 2.30 3.97
C LEU A 141 -18.50 1.17 4.98
N PRO A 142 -19.60 0.40 4.91
CA PRO A 142 -19.82 -0.75 5.79
C PRO A 142 -18.69 -1.78 5.70
N GLY A 143 -18.29 -2.34 6.84
CA GLY A 143 -17.25 -3.37 6.92
C GLY A 143 -15.82 -2.82 6.82
N ILE A 144 -15.62 -1.50 6.90
CA ILE A 144 -14.29 -0.86 6.89
C ILE A 144 -14.13 -0.04 8.17
N SER A 145 -13.07 -0.32 8.93
CA SER A 145 -12.81 0.34 10.22
C SER A 145 -11.31 0.52 10.45
N GLN A 146 -10.95 1.48 11.28
CA GLN A 146 -9.59 1.58 11.79
C GLN A 146 -9.44 0.63 12.99
N VAL A 147 -8.31 -0.06 13.09
CA VAL A 147 -8.00 -0.94 14.22
C VAL A 147 -7.39 -0.10 15.34
N SER A 148 -8.19 0.23 16.36
CA SER A 148 -7.79 1.12 17.45
C SER A 148 -7.06 0.42 18.60
N ASP A 149 -7.20 -0.89 18.71
CA ASP A 149 -6.67 -1.74 19.80
C ASP A 149 -5.38 -2.50 19.41
N MET A 150 -4.82 -2.18 18.23
CA MET A 150 -3.59 -2.79 17.78
C MET A 150 -2.39 -2.29 18.60
N VAL A 151 -1.64 -3.24 19.17
CA VAL A 151 -0.46 -2.94 19.99
C VAL A 151 0.77 -2.69 19.13
N GLU A 152 0.91 -3.46 18.04
CA GLU A 152 2.04 -3.35 17.11
C GLU A 152 1.61 -3.81 15.72
N VAL A 153 2.32 -3.38 14.69
CA VAL A 153 2.08 -3.80 13.31
C VAL A 153 3.37 -3.79 12.50
N ASP A 154 3.56 -4.85 11.73
CA ASP A 154 4.59 -4.94 10.70
C ASP A 154 3.97 -4.58 9.34
N TYR A 155 4.54 -3.57 8.70
CA TYR A 155 4.12 -3.05 7.42
C TYR A 155 5.12 -3.37 6.33
N PHE A 156 4.62 -3.76 5.15
CA PHE A 156 5.43 -4.14 4.00
C PHE A 156 5.08 -3.33 2.78
N HIS A 157 6.12 -2.94 2.02
CA HIS A 157 6.02 -2.25 0.73
C HIS A 157 6.46 -3.20 -0.37
N LEU A 158 5.79 -3.15 -1.51
CA LEU A 158 6.15 -3.92 -2.69
C LEU A 158 6.40 -2.99 -3.86
N LEU A 159 7.61 -3.02 -4.42
CA LEU A 159 8.03 -2.17 -5.53
C LEU A 159 8.29 -3.01 -6.78
N PHE A 160 7.81 -2.53 -7.92
CA PHE A 160 7.95 -3.10 -9.25
C PHE A 160 8.59 -2.08 -10.19
N ASP A 161 8.90 -2.47 -11.43
CA ASP A 161 9.40 -1.55 -12.46
C ASP A 161 8.41 -0.42 -12.77
N ARG A 162 7.12 -0.67 -12.54
CA ARG A 162 6.04 0.29 -12.73
C ARG A 162 5.13 0.30 -11.49
N HIS A 163 4.31 1.35 -11.39
CA HIS A 163 3.23 1.35 -10.41
C HIS A 163 2.14 0.38 -10.85
N GLU A 164 2.02 -0.75 -10.15
CA GLU A 164 1.11 -1.84 -10.47
C GLU A 164 -0.12 -1.85 -9.56
N VAL A 165 -1.20 -2.43 -10.06
CA VAL A 165 -2.31 -2.90 -9.24
C VAL A 165 -2.13 -4.42 -9.06
N ILE A 166 -1.97 -4.85 -7.81
CA ILE A 166 -1.77 -6.26 -7.43
C ILE A 166 -2.96 -6.75 -6.63
N PHE A 167 -3.03 -8.07 -6.36
CA PHE A 167 -4.15 -8.65 -5.63
C PHE A 167 -3.71 -9.08 -4.23
N ALA A 168 -4.26 -8.39 -3.22
CA ALA A 168 -4.01 -8.61 -1.80
C ALA A 168 -5.27 -9.16 -1.13
N ASN A 169 -5.22 -10.37 -0.59
CA ASN A 169 -6.40 -11.11 -0.11
C ASN A 169 -7.54 -11.10 -1.16
N GLY A 170 -7.17 -11.20 -2.45
CA GLY A 170 -8.08 -11.13 -3.57
C GLY A 170 -8.60 -9.73 -3.94
N ALA A 171 -8.32 -8.69 -3.15
CA ALA A 171 -8.71 -7.31 -3.45
C ALA A 171 -7.62 -6.60 -4.28
N PRO A 172 -7.99 -5.82 -5.30
CA PRO A 172 -7.04 -5.04 -6.09
C PRO A 172 -6.56 -3.83 -5.28
N ALA A 173 -5.25 -3.74 -5.10
CA ALA A 173 -4.57 -2.72 -4.31
C ALA A 173 -3.29 -2.26 -5.02
N GLU A 174 -2.84 -1.03 -4.73
CA GLU A 174 -1.64 -0.49 -5.36
C GLU A 174 -0.36 -1.14 -4.84
N SER A 175 0.66 -1.22 -5.68
CA SER A 175 2.06 -1.39 -5.28
C SER A 175 2.64 -0.07 -4.77
N LEU A 176 3.88 -0.03 -4.32
CA LEU A 176 4.51 1.22 -3.93
C LEU A 176 4.62 2.16 -5.14
N PHE A 177 3.96 3.32 -5.04
CA PHE A 177 4.09 4.41 -6.02
C PHE A 177 5.28 5.28 -5.67
N THR A 178 6.27 5.38 -6.55
CA THR A 178 7.52 6.13 -6.35
C THR A 178 7.37 7.64 -6.61
N GLY A 179 6.23 8.20 -6.26
CA GLY A 179 6.03 9.65 -6.30
C GLY A 179 6.87 10.36 -5.23
N PRO A 180 7.15 11.68 -5.39
CA PRO A 180 8.04 12.43 -4.51
C PRO A 180 7.66 12.36 -3.03
N ALA A 181 6.38 12.35 -2.71
CA ALA A 181 5.90 12.24 -1.32
C ALA A 181 6.16 10.85 -0.72
N ALA A 182 6.02 9.77 -1.52
CA ALA A 182 6.28 8.42 -1.06
C ALA A 182 7.79 8.17 -0.86
N LEU A 183 8.63 8.64 -1.79
CA LEU A 183 10.08 8.55 -1.65
C LEU A 183 10.60 9.31 -0.42
N LYS A 184 10.09 10.52 -0.17
CA LYS A 184 10.44 11.30 1.03
C LYS A 184 9.97 10.64 2.33
N ALA A 185 8.98 9.76 2.28
CA ALA A 185 8.47 9.05 3.45
C ALA A 185 9.28 7.80 3.78
N LEU A 186 10.14 7.34 2.88
CA LEU A 186 11.08 6.25 3.13
C LEU A 186 12.22 6.74 4.05
N GLU A 187 12.74 5.83 4.88
CA GLU A 187 13.98 6.08 5.59
C GLU A 187 15.17 6.28 4.66
N PRO A 188 16.22 6.96 5.12
CA PRO A 188 17.39 7.23 4.29
C PRO A 188 17.99 5.97 3.66
N ALA A 189 18.10 4.87 4.40
CA ALA A 189 18.64 3.61 3.88
C ALA A 189 17.73 3.00 2.80
N ALA A 190 16.43 2.88 3.06
CA ALA A 190 15.44 2.37 2.11
C ALA A 190 15.31 3.28 0.87
N HIS A 191 15.39 4.60 1.08
CA HIS A 191 15.40 5.57 -0.02
C HIS A 191 16.63 5.38 -0.91
N ALA A 192 17.82 5.22 -0.31
CA ALA A 192 19.06 4.95 -1.06
C ALA A 192 18.99 3.64 -1.86
N GLU A 193 18.45 2.56 -1.28
CA GLU A 193 18.23 1.30 -2.00
C GLU A 193 17.29 1.45 -3.19
N VAL A 194 16.16 2.12 -3.01
CA VAL A 194 15.20 2.35 -4.10
C VAL A 194 15.85 3.17 -5.21
N LEU A 195 16.64 4.21 -4.90
CA LEU A 195 17.35 5.00 -5.90
C LEU A 195 18.47 4.21 -6.59
N ALA A 196 19.12 3.29 -5.88
CA ALA A 196 20.14 2.39 -6.50
C ALA A 196 19.51 1.43 -7.50
N LEU A 197 18.31 0.90 -7.21
CA LEU A 197 17.56 0.04 -8.12
C LEU A 197 16.94 0.81 -9.29
N PHE A 198 16.55 2.06 -9.07
CA PHE A 198 15.88 2.92 -10.04
C PHE A 198 16.55 4.31 -10.12
N PRO A 199 17.77 4.39 -10.69
CA PRO A 199 18.53 5.65 -10.76
C PRO A 199 17.76 6.78 -11.46
N ALA A 200 16.89 6.45 -12.41
CA ALA A 200 16.06 7.41 -13.12
C ALA A 200 15.14 8.22 -12.16
N LEU A 201 14.75 7.67 -11.01
CA LEU A 201 13.92 8.39 -10.03
C LEU A 201 14.65 9.60 -9.42
N ALA A 202 15.98 9.58 -9.39
CA ALA A 202 16.76 10.71 -8.89
C ALA A 202 16.83 11.88 -9.90
N THR A 203 16.69 11.59 -11.20
CA THR A 203 16.88 12.55 -12.29
C THR A 203 15.58 12.97 -12.98
N LEU A 204 14.49 12.17 -12.79
CA LEU A 204 13.19 12.50 -13.35
C LEU A 204 12.61 13.73 -12.64
N GLY A 205 12.38 14.83 -13.38
CA GLY A 205 11.70 16.01 -12.88
C GLY A 205 10.23 15.76 -12.51
N GLN A 206 9.65 14.65 -12.96
CA GLN A 206 8.30 14.19 -12.63
C GLN A 206 8.30 12.69 -12.33
N PRO A 207 7.47 12.23 -11.37
CA PRO A 207 7.33 10.81 -11.09
C PRO A 207 6.73 10.08 -12.30
N PRO A 208 7.00 8.77 -12.46
CA PRO A 208 6.30 7.96 -13.44
C PRO A 208 4.76 8.08 -13.25
N PRO A 209 3.98 7.96 -14.30
CA PRO A 209 2.52 8.02 -14.17
C PRO A 209 2.01 6.88 -13.27
N PRO A 210 1.00 7.15 -12.41
CA PRO A 210 0.38 6.08 -11.63
C PRO A 210 -0.39 5.14 -12.56
N GLY A 211 -0.46 3.85 -12.21
CA GLY A 211 -1.19 2.83 -12.96
C GLY A 211 -2.69 3.12 -13.11
N ARG A 212 -3.26 3.94 -12.22
CA ARG A 212 -4.63 4.46 -12.29
C ARG A 212 -4.68 5.87 -11.72
N PRO A 213 -5.65 6.71 -12.12
CA PRO A 213 -5.86 8.03 -11.54
C PRO A 213 -6.05 7.94 -10.02
N ILE A 214 -5.29 8.74 -9.29
CA ILE A 214 -5.35 8.84 -7.84
C ILE A 214 -6.37 9.91 -7.47
N VAL A 215 -7.39 9.54 -6.66
CA VAL A 215 -8.44 10.46 -6.24
C VAL A 215 -8.28 10.85 -4.78
N GLU A 216 -8.05 12.13 -4.54
CA GLU A 216 -7.76 12.68 -3.22
C GLU A 216 -8.73 13.82 -2.82
N GLY A 217 -8.57 14.33 -1.60
CA GLY A 217 -9.24 15.54 -1.11
C GLY A 217 -10.77 15.46 -1.11
N LYS A 218 -11.41 16.53 -1.58
CA LYS A 218 -12.88 16.64 -1.64
C LYS A 218 -13.49 15.63 -2.63
N ARG A 219 -12.79 15.35 -3.73
CA ARG A 219 -13.28 14.44 -4.79
C ARG A 219 -13.43 13.00 -4.29
N SER A 220 -12.48 12.50 -3.49
CA SER A 220 -12.60 11.16 -2.88
C SER A 220 -13.77 11.09 -1.90
N ARG A 221 -13.97 12.11 -1.05
CA ARG A 221 -15.13 12.17 -0.14
C ARG A 221 -16.45 12.14 -0.91
N SER A 222 -16.55 12.93 -1.98
CA SER A 222 -17.76 12.96 -2.83
C SER A 222 -18.03 11.62 -3.51
N LEU A 223 -16.97 10.91 -3.95
CA LEU A 223 -17.09 9.57 -4.51
C LEU A 223 -17.69 8.60 -3.49
N ILE A 224 -17.13 8.55 -2.29
CA ILE A 224 -17.59 7.64 -1.22
C ILE A 224 -19.03 7.99 -0.79
N ALA A 225 -19.36 9.26 -0.62
CA ALA A 225 -20.73 9.70 -0.31
C ALA A 225 -21.75 9.23 -1.35
N ARG A 226 -21.39 9.25 -2.65
CA ARG A 226 -22.25 8.74 -3.73
C ARG A 226 -22.40 7.21 -3.69
N HIS A 227 -21.33 6.47 -3.34
CA HIS A 227 -21.41 5.03 -3.14
C HIS A 227 -22.37 4.68 -2.02
N LEU A 228 -22.25 5.36 -0.87
CA LEU A 228 -23.17 5.21 0.27
C LEU A 228 -24.61 5.53 -0.12
N LYS A 229 -24.86 6.73 -0.66
CA LYS A 229 -26.20 7.17 -1.07
C LYS A 229 -26.88 6.18 -2.01
N ASN A 230 -26.15 5.63 -2.96
CA ASN A 230 -26.69 4.72 -3.96
C ASN A 230 -26.62 3.24 -3.55
N ARG A 231 -26.10 2.92 -2.34
CA ARG A 231 -25.90 1.55 -1.85
C ARG A 231 -25.14 0.68 -2.87
N LYS A 232 -24.10 1.23 -3.50
CA LYS A 232 -23.29 0.53 -4.51
C LYS A 232 -21.91 0.24 -3.93
N PRO A 233 -21.41 -1.01 -4.07
CA PRO A 233 -20.08 -1.36 -3.60
C PRO A 233 -19.00 -0.65 -4.41
N PRO A 234 -17.78 -0.48 -3.85
CA PRO A 234 -16.63 0.10 -4.54
C PRO A 234 -16.17 -0.67 -5.78
N LEU A 235 -16.28 -2.00 -5.74
CA LEU A 235 -15.89 -2.86 -6.85
C LEU A 235 -17.12 -3.47 -7.51
N ARG A 236 -17.12 -3.44 -8.83
CA ARG A 236 -18.03 -4.22 -9.68
C ARG A 236 -17.20 -5.03 -10.69
N ARG A 237 -17.80 -6.09 -11.25
CA ARG A 237 -17.16 -6.86 -12.31
C ARG A 237 -16.77 -5.96 -13.47
N PRO A 238 -15.62 -6.21 -14.11
CA PRO A 238 -15.31 -5.57 -15.38
C PRO A 238 -16.45 -5.85 -16.36
N PRO A 239 -16.72 -4.93 -17.30
CA PRO A 239 -17.55 -5.27 -18.44
C PRO A 239 -16.89 -6.46 -19.14
N GLY A 240 -17.67 -7.47 -19.48
CA GLY A 240 -17.25 -8.62 -20.28
C GLY A 240 -16.89 -8.20 -21.68
#